data_5d8622d0325c261f0117e873daeec07d
#
_entry.id   5d8622d0325c261f0117e873daeec07d
#
_cell.length_a   1.000
_cell.length_b   1.000
_cell.length_c   1.000
_cell.angle_alpha   90.00
_cell.angle_beta   90.00
_cell.angle_gamma   90.00
#
_symmetry.space_group_name_H-M   'P 1'
#
loop_
_entity.id
_entity.type
_entity.pdbx_description
1 polymer ?
#
loop_
_entity_poly.entity_id
_entity_poly.type
_entity_poly.pdbx_seq_one_letter_code
_entity_poly.pdbx_strand_id
1 'polypeptide(L)'
;MAVENTSLAATGTASLQQDIEALIRYAIGRGMLAPEDGMWAYNAVLESVGATGPAASGASDLLSWAYLVSPTRGLPTPDGPTSLFVSNDEFDLEGTIERIAAAGIANGCDEDTPSGADRIATRVMGLIMPRPSEVERAFAEQYELDGAEAATDWFYQLCCDARYVRTAAIAKNIGWTTPTPWGELEITINLSKPEKDPKAIAAAGAAPAGEAYPACQLCMENEGYGGRGAGAPHGAHPARQNLRIVPITLGKEHWGFQYSPYAYFSEHCIAMSAEHRLMHVDRENMARLVDFVDLFPHYFVGSNADLPIVGGSILSHDHFQGGRHTFPMMKAAVEETFEIPGFAGVRAEVLRWPLSVLRLTAAGRETLLDAAAHVLDVWRGWSDEALGIVAESSGERHNTITPVACREADGSYTLYLALRCNIATDEHPLGVFHPHAEWHHIKKENIGLIEVMGLAILPPRLVEELGAVREHLLAGDDVAALEADPLTASHATWAAELAAAHPELSADNAGEIIRAGVGEVFGHVLEDAGVYKWDDAGRAGLHRFLAAL
;
A
#
# COMPACT_ATOMS: atom_id res chain seq x y z
N MET A 1 -1.86 56.82 -5.16
CA MET A 1 -1.34 55.48 -4.93
C MET A 1 -2.49 54.45 -4.88
N ALA A 2 -3.13 54.22 -6.01
CA ALA A 2 -4.27 53.28 -6.10
C ALA A 2 -4.39 52.69 -7.53
N VAL A 3 -3.27 52.42 -8.20
CA VAL A 3 -3.26 51.91 -9.59
C VAL A 3 -2.42 50.62 -9.74
N GLU A 4 -1.65 50.22 -8.72
CA GLU A 4 -0.77 49.01 -8.85
C GLU A 4 -1.39 47.67 -8.40
N ASN A 5 -2.53 47.67 -7.69
CA ASN A 5 -3.14 46.42 -7.20
C ASN A 5 -4.07 45.70 -8.20
N THR A 6 -4.46 46.36 -9.29
CA THR A 6 -5.36 45.77 -10.30
C THR A 6 -4.62 44.91 -11.35
N SER A 7 -3.31 45.09 -11.53
CA SER A 7 -2.50 44.39 -12.52
C SER A 7 -2.07 42.96 -12.05
N LEU A 8 -1.82 42.81 -10.75
CA LEU A 8 -1.39 41.51 -10.19
C LEU A 8 -2.55 40.50 -10.04
N ALA A 9 -3.77 40.99 -9.77
CA ALA A 9 -4.95 40.12 -9.69
C ALA A 9 -5.37 39.59 -11.06
N ALA A 10 -5.21 40.36 -12.13
CA ALA A 10 -5.58 39.96 -13.49
C ALA A 10 -4.62 38.89 -14.08
N THR A 11 -3.31 38.98 -13.76
CA THR A 11 -2.33 38.00 -14.21
C THR A 11 -2.45 36.67 -13.48
N GLY A 12 -2.77 36.67 -12.17
CA GLY A 12 -3.00 35.45 -11.39
C GLY A 12 -4.26 34.71 -11.84
N THR A 13 -5.33 35.43 -12.18
CA THR A 13 -6.61 34.86 -12.62
C THR A 13 -6.47 34.23 -14.03
N ALA A 14 -5.73 34.84 -14.92
CA ALA A 14 -5.48 34.28 -16.26
C ALA A 14 -4.66 32.99 -16.19
N SER A 15 -3.69 32.90 -15.26
CA SER A 15 -2.90 31.70 -15.04
C SER A 15 -3.75 30.52 -14.52
N LEU A 16 -4.64 30.74 -13.54
CA LEU A 16 -5.54 29.71 -13.02
C LEU A 16 -6.46 29.14 -14.10
N GLN A 17 -7.02 29.99 -14.94
CA GLN A 17 -7.87 29.56 -16.05
C GLN A 17 -7.11 28.71 -17.05
N GLN A 18 -5.86 29.05 -17.38
CA GLN A 18 -4.99 28.24 -18.24
C GLN A 18 -4.67 26.88 -17.61
N ASP A 19 -4.38 26.83 -16.30
CA ASP A 19 -4.15 25.59 -15.58
C ASP A 19 -5.39 24.68 -15.60
N ILE A 20 -6.59 25.23 -15.38
CA ILE A 20 -7.84 24.46 -15.45
C ILE A 20 -8.08 23.93 -16.87
N GLU A 21 -7.88 24.74 -17.91
CA GLU A 21 -8.01 24.29 -19.30
C GLU A 21 -7.03 23.17 -19.64
N ALA A 22 -5.78 23.31 -19.23
CA ALA A 22 -4.75 22.30 -19.45
C ALA A 22 -5.11 20.98 -18.75
N LEU A 23 -5.65 21.05 -17.53
CA LEU A 23 -6.14 19.89 -16.80
C LEU A 23 -7.34 19.21 -17.48
N ILE A 24 -8.31 19.98 -18.01
CA ILE A 24 -9.43 19.42 -18.78
C ILE A 24 -8.94 18.71 -20.03
N ARG A 25 -7.99 19.32 -20.76
CA ARG A 25 -7.38 18.69 -21.93
C ARG A 25 -6.67 17.38 -21.59
N TYR A 26 -5.93 17.37 -20.48
CA TYR A 26 -5.31 16.16 -19.97
C TYR A 26 -6.36 15.06 -19.70
N ALA A 27 -7.45 15.37 -18.99
CA ALA A 27 -8.49 14.41 -18.67
C ALA A 27 -9.16 13.82 -19.93
N ILE A 28 -9.44 14.66 -20.94
CA ILE A 28 -9.98 14.20 -22.23
C ILE A 28 -8.94 13.32 -22.95
N GLY A 29 -7.67 13.72 -22.99
CA GLY A 29 -6.59 12.98 -23.63
C GLY A 29 -6.32 11.61 -23.00
N ARG A 30 -6.61 11.47 -21.70
CA ARG A 30 -6.52 10.19 -20.94
C ARG A 30 -7.82 9.37 -21.01
N GLY A 31 -8.85 9.85 -21.67
CA GLY A 31 -10.14 9.15 -21.73
C GLY A 31 -10.92 9.15 -20.40
N MET A 32 -10.52 10.01 -19.45
CA MET A 32 -11.22 10.16 -18.17
C MET A 32 -12.48 11.02 -18.29
N LEU A 33 -12.51 11.92 -19.27
CA LEU A 33 -13.61 12.85 -19.50
C LEU A 33 -14.01 12.81 -20.96
N ALA A 34 -15.30 12.72 -21.23
CA ALA A 34 -15.80 12.86 -22.60
C ALA A 34 -15.58 14.31 -23.10
N PRO A 35 -15.19 14.51 -24.37
CA PRO A 35 -15.00 15.85 -24.92
C PRO A 35 -16.22 16.77 -24.77
N GLU A 36 -17.42 16.21 -24.83
CA GLU A 36 -18.69 16.90 -24.67
C GLU A 36 -18.89 17.50 -23.27
N ASP A 37 -18.25 16.90 -22.26
CA ASP A 37 -18.32 17.33 -20.86
C ASP A 37 -17.27 18.38 -20.50
N GLY A 38 -16.35 18.74 -21.42
CA GLY A 38 -15.23 19.64 -21.15
C GLY A 38 -15.63 21.00 -20.58
N MET A 39 -16.70 21.64 -21.12
CA MET A 39 -17.18 22.92 -20.61
C MET A 39 -17.84 22.78 -19.23
N TRP A 40 -18.62 21.71 -19.03
CA TRP A 40 -19.21 21.42 -17.73
C TRP A 40 -18.12 21.23 -16.66
N ALA A 41 -17.11 20.41 -16.95
CA ALA A 41 -16.01 20.14 -16.06
C ALA A 41 -15.19 21.41 -15.75
N TYR A 42 -14.92 22.25 -16.77
CA TYR A 42 -14.27 23.55 -16.55
C TYR A 42 -15.02 24.39 -15.51
N ASN A 43 -16.32 24.58 -15.69
CA ASN A 43 -17.15 25.35 -14.78
C ASN A 43 -17.22 24.73 -13.37
N ALA A 44 -17.31 23.40 -13.26
CA ALA A 44 -17.33 22.69 -11.99
C ALA A 44 -16.01 22.82 -11.22
N VAL A 45 -14.86 22.71 -11.92
CA VAL A 45 -13.55 22.95 -11.31
C VAL A 45 -13.41 24.41 -10.86
N LEU A 46 -13.79 25.37 -11.72
CA LEU A 46 -13.76 26.79 -11.39
C LEU A 46 -14.55 27.13 -10.12
N GLU A 47 -15.78 26.62 -10.02
CA GLU A 47 -16.63 26.76 -8.82
C GLU A 47 -15.97 26.11 -7.60
N SER A 48 -15.40 24.92 -7.74
CA SER A 48 -14.81 24.15 -6.63
C SER A 48 -13.62 24.84 -5.97
N VAL A 49 -12.97 25.78 -6.67
CA VAL A 49 -11.86 26.59 -6.17
C VAL A 49 -12.26 28.05 -5.89
N GLY A 50 -13.56 28.35 -5.87
CA GLY A 50 -14.09 29.68 -5.52
C GLY A 50 -13.72 30.77 -6.53
N ALA A 51 -13.47 30.41 -7.79
CA ALA A 51 -13.09 31.35 -8.84
C ALA A 51 -14.24 31.58 -9.83
N THR A 52 -14.13 32.67 -10.60
CA THR A 52 -15.07 33.03 -11.65
C THR A 52 -14.31 33.50 -12.88
N GLY A 53 -14.94 33.43 -14.04
CA GLY A 53 -14.41 33.99 -15.29
C GLY A 53 -14.42 33.00 -16.46
N PRO A 54 -14.31 33.51 -17.69
CA PRO A 54 -14.33 32.68 -18.87
C PRO A 54 -13.00 31.90 -19.02
N ALA A 55 -13.03 30.82 -19.79
CA ALA A 55 -11.84 30.12 -20.23
C ALA A 55 -10.87 31.08 -20.95
N ALA A 56 -9.57 30.93 -20.73
CA ALA A 56 -8.55 31.83 -21.29
C ALA A 56 -8.49 31.77 -22.82
N SER A 57 -8.68 30.57 -23.40
CA SER A 57 -8.76 30.36 -24.84
C SER A 57 -10.13 30.69 -25.46
N GLY A 58 -11.15 30.95 -24.57
CA GLY A 58 -12.53 31.18 -24.95
C GLY A 58 -13.36 29.88 -25.08
N ALA A 59 -14.67 30.02 -24.84
CA ALA A 59 -15.60 28.90 -24.89
C ALA A 59 -15.62 28.12 -26.21
N SER A 60 -15.29 28.79 -27.32
CA SER A 60 -15.25 28.16 -28.65
C SER A 60 -14.18 27.06 -28.76
N ASP A 61 -13.07 27.20 -28.07
CA ASP A 61 -11.97 26.22 -28.15
C ASP A 61 -12.26 24.97 -27.30
N LEU A 62 -12.83 25.12 -26.10
CA LEU A 62 -13.32 23.98 -25.32
C LEU A 62 -14.48 23.24 -26.00
N LEU A 63 -15.36 23.96 -26.70
CA LEU A 63 -16.48 23.39 -27.49
C LEU A 63 -16.00 22.80 -28.83
N SER A 64 -14.94 23.32 -29.44
CA SER A 64 -14.44 22.79 -30.73
C SER A 64 -13.97 21.34 -30.61
N TRP A 65 -13.53 20.92 -29.44
CA TRP A 65 -13.12 19.55 -29.12
C TRP A 65 -14.30 18.57 -29.18
N ALA A 66 -15.45 18.93 -28.58
CA ALA A 66 -16.67 18.16 -28.68
C ALA A 66 -17.12 17.98 -30.16
N TYR A 67 -16.87 18.98 -31.01
CA TYR A 67 -17.22 18.94 -32.44
C TYR A 67 -16.26 18.11 -33.27
N LEU A 68 -14.99 17.99 -32.87
CA LEU A 68 -13.97 17.24 -33.64
C LEU A 68 -14.07 15.72 -33.41
N VAL A 69 -14.62 15.29 -32.29
CA VAL A 69 -14.65 13.87 -31.87
C VAL A 69 -16.07 13.28 -31.88
N SER A 70 -17.11 14.08 -32.17
CA SER A 70 -18.50 13.59 -32.15
C SER A 70 -18.77 12.58 -33.27
N PRO A 71 -19.23 11.35 -32.93
CA PRO A 71 -19.52 10.29 -33.90
C PRO A 71 -20.67 10.65 -34.87
N THR A 72 -21.45 11.69 -34.59
CA THR A 72 -22.57 12.14 -35.43
C THR A 72 -22.15 13.01 -36.60
N ARG A 73 -20.87 13.41 -36.73
CA ARG A 73 -20.37 14.32 -37.74
C ARG A 73 -19.31 13.74 -38.69
N GLY A 74 -19.13 12.44 -38.73
CA GLY A 74 -18.14 11.77 -39.57
C GLY A 74 -16.72 11.82 -38.98
N LEU A 75 -15.88 10.86 -39.40
CA LEU A 75 -14.48 10.77 -38.97
C LEU A 75 -13.73 12.07 -39.33
N PRO A 76 -12.81 12.54 -38.45
CA PRO A 76 -11.94 13.66 -38.78
C PRO A 76 -11.22 13.37 -40.10
N THR A 77 -11.15 14.36 -40.98
CA THR A 77 -10.37 14.25 -42.24
C THR A 77 -8.89 14.07 -41.87
N PRO A 78 -8.12 13.30 -42.66
CA PRO A 78 -6.69 13.07 -42.42
C PRO A 78 -5.84 14.33 -42.27
N ASP A 79 -6.34 15.49 -42.70
CA ASP A 79 -5.67 16.79 -42.69
C ASP A 79 -6.10 17.70 -41.52
N GLY A 80 -6.87 17.21 -40.54
CA GLY A 80 -7.19 17.96 -39.33
C GLY A 80 -5.98 18.10 -38.40
N PRO A 81 -5.91 19.17 -37.58
CA PRO A 81 -4.73 19.42 -36.75
C PRO A 81 -4.48 18.27 -35.79
N THR A 82 -3.52 17.43 -36.10
CA THR A 82 -2.99 16.33 -35.29
C THR A 82 -2.30 16.79 -34.00
N SER A 83 -2.23 18.09 -33.73
CA SER A 83 -1.55 18.70 -32.59
C SER A 83 -2.45 18.99 -31.38
N LEU A 84 -3.67 18.42 -31.33
CA LEU A 84 -4.61 18.65 -30.21
C LEU A 84 -4.36 17.78 -28.98
N PHE A 85 -3.56 16.73 -29.13
CA PHE A 85 -3.12 15.94 -27.97
C PHE A 85 -1.79 16.49 -27.50
N VAL A 86 -1.77 17.10 -26.31
CA VAL A 86 -0.51 17.27 -25.58
C VAL A 86 0.07 15.87 -25.48
N SER A 87 1.32 15.68 -25.95
CA SER A 87 1.99 14.40 -25.72
C SER A 87 1.96 14.17 -24.22
N ASN A 88 1.37 13.06 -23.81
CA ASN A 88 1.06 12.77 -22.41
C ASN A 88 2.31 12.76 -21.50
N ASP A 89 3.50 12.66 -22.09
CA ASP A 89 4.80 12.65 -21.39
C ASP A 89 5.30 14.05 -20.98
N GLU A 90 4.63 15.14 -21.42
CA GLU A 90 5.06 16.51 -21.12
C GLU A 90 4.10 17.28 -20.18
N PHE A 91 2.95 16.70 -19.78
CA PHE A 91 2.00 17.40 -18.90
C PHE A 91 2.38 17.28 -17.42
N ASP A 92 2.72 18.40 -16.80
CA ASP A 92 2.98 18.51 -15.36
C ASP A 92 1.65 18.48 -14.57
N LEU A 93 1.12 17.27 -14.33
CA LEU A 93 -0.11 17.07 -13.56
C LEU A 93 0.04 17.57 -12.12
N GLU A 94 1.14 17.20 -11.45
CA GLU A 94 1.33 17.55 -10.03
C GLU A 94 1.43 19.06 -9.85
N GLY A 95 2.31 19.76 -10.59
CA GLY A 95 2.44 21.20 -10.48
C GLY A 95 1.17 21.96 -10.88
N THR A 96 0.42 21.44 -11.88
CA THR A 96 -0.86 22.04 -12.28
C THR A 96 -1.90 21.92 -11.16
N ILE A 97 -2.05 20.75 -10.56
CA ILE A 97 -2.97 20.53 -9.45
C ILE A 97 -2.55 21.32 -8.20
N GLU A 98 -1.26 21.41 -7.91
CA GLU A 98 -0.75 22.23 -6.78
C GLU A 98 -1.11 23.70 -6.95
N ARG A 99 -0.95 24.28 -8.15
CA ARG A 99 -1.33 25.68 -8.44
C ARG A 99 -2.84 25.89 -8.32
N ILE A 100 -3.66 24.99 -8.85
CA ILE A 100 -5.12 25.04 -8.73
C ILE A 100 -5.56 24.95 -7.27
N ALA A 101 -4.97 24.02 -6.49
CA ALA A 101 -5.27 23.88 -5.07
C ALA A 101 -4.86 25.11 -4.26
N ALA A 102 -3.68 25.67 -4.54
CA ALA A 102 -3.21 26.91 -3.89
C ALA A 102 -4.16 28.10 -4.17
N ALA A 103 -4.69 28.21 -5.39
CA ALA A 103 -5.71 29.20 -5.71
C ALA A 103 -7.00 29.00 -4.89
N GLY A 104 -7.44 27.75 -4.74
CA GLY A 104 -8.60 27.41 -3.90
C GLY A 104 -8.38 27.76 -2.42
N ILE A 105 -7.19 27.50 -1.87
CA ILE A 105 -6.82 27.94 -0.51
C ILE A 105 -6.85 29.46 -0.40
N ALA A 106 -6.25 30.17 -1.34
CA ALA A 106 -6.26 31.64 -1.36
C ALA A 106 -7.67 32.23 -1.43
N ASN A 107 -8.61 31.54 -2.08
CA ASN A 107 -10.03 31.90 -2.15
C ASN A 107 -10.85 31.44 -0.93
N GLY A 108 -10.24 30.78 0.07
CA GLY A 108 -10.91 30.35 1.30
C GLY A 108 -11.79 29.09 1.13
N CYS A 109 -11.53 28.27 0.12
CA CYS A 109 -12.31 27.05 -0.14
C CYS A 109 -12.00 25.90 0.84
N ASP A 110 -10.87 25.97 1.54
CA ASP A 110 -10.48 25.01 2.59
C ASP A 110 -9.45 25.66 3.53
N GLU A 111 -9.02 24.91 4.58
CA GLU A 111 -8.00 25.33 5.53
C GLU A 111 -6.63 25.49 4.84
N ASP A 112 -5.86 26.53 5.21
CA ASP A 112 -4.48 26.74 4.72
C ASP A 112 -3.52 25.74 5.41
N THR A 113 -3.64 24.51 5.00
CA THR A 113 -2.84 23.35 5.45
C THR A 113 -2.59 22.41 4.29
N PRO A 114 -1.53 21.57 4.34
CA PRO A 114 -1.30 20.52 3.34
C PRO A 114 -2.52 19.60 3.16
N SER A 115 -3.24 19.28 4.24
CA SER A 115 -4.48 18.50 4.20
C SER A 115 -5.62 19.22 3.48
N GLY A 116 -5.76 20.53 3.67
CA GLY A 116 -6.76 21.34 2.97
C GLY A 116 -6.48 21.41 1.48
N ALA A 117 -5.22 21.66 1.11
CA ALA A 117 -4.80 21.66 -0.28
C ALA A 117 -5.04 20.28 -0.94
N ASP A 118 -4.76 19.18 -0.23
CA ASP A 118 -5.03 17.82 -0.73
C ASP A 118 -6.53 17.54 -0.91
N ARG A 119 -7.40 18.05 -0.01
CA ARG A 119 -8.87 17.93 -0.18
C ARG A 119 -9.35 18.67 -1.43
N ILE A 120 -8.82 19.88 -1.71
CA ILE A 120 -9.14 20.61 -2.95
C ILE A 120 -8.64 19.83 -4.17
N ALA A 121 -7.38 19.40 -4.18
CA ALA A 121 -6.79 18.63 -5.28
C ALA A 121 -7.60 17.36 -5.58
N THR A 122 -7.98 16.62 -4.56
CA THR A 122 -8.77 15.40 -4.69
C THR A 122 -10.18 15.68 -5.24
N ARG A 123 -10.81 16.79 -4.80
CA ARG A 123 -12.10 17.27 -5.32
C ARG A 123 -12.01 17.60 -6.81
N VAL A 124 -11.02 18.36 -7.21
CA VAL A 124 -10.78 18.75 -8.59
C VAL A 124 -10.61 17.52 -9.48
N MET A 125 -9.79 16.56 -9.06
CA MET A 125 -9.60 15.30 -9.81
C MET A 125 -10.89 14.49 -9.89
N GLY A 126 -11.68 14.43 -8.82
CA GLY A 126 -12.98 13.75 -8.80
C GLY A 126 -14.02 14.31 -9.79
N LEU A 127 -13.90 15.60 -10.15
CA LEU A 127 -14.79 16.27 -11.11
C LEU A 127 -14.47 15.95 -12.58
N ILE A 128 -13.27 15.49 -12.87
CA ILE A 128 -12.75 15.29 -14.23
C ILE A 128 -12.50 13.82 -14.57
N MET A 129 -13.02 12.91 -13.78
CA MET A 129 -12.89 11.46 -14.00
C MET A 129 -14.25 10.79 -14.13
N PRO A 130 -14.33 9.56 -14.69
CA PRO A 130 -15.58 8.84 -14.86
C PRO A 130 -16.28 8.59 -13.52
N ARG A 131 -17.59 8.53 -13.54
CA ARG A 131 -18.40 8.16 -12.37
C ARG A 131 -18.22 6.68 -12.03
N PRO A 132 -18.48 6.26 -10.76
CA PRO A 132 -18.38 4.86 -10.36
C PRO A 132 -19.03 3.88 -11.35
N SER A 133 -20.31 4.12 -11.73
CA SER A 133 -21.06 3.25 -12.65
C SER A 133 -20.47 3.17 -14.08
N GLU A 134 -19.72 4.18 -14.51
CA GLU A 134 -19.02 4.18 -15.80
C GLU A 134 -17.74 3.34 -15.69
N VAL A 135 -17.03 3.45 -14.57
CA VAL A 135 -15.84 2.63 -14.28
C VAL A 135 -16.20 1.15 -14.15
N GLU A 136 -17.24 0.83 -13.38
CA GLU A 136 -17.74 -0.54 -13.24
C GLU A 136 -18.09 -1.17 -14.60
N ARG A 137 -18.81 -0.44 -15.45
CA ARG A 137 -19.17 -0.91 -16.78
C ARG A 137 -17.95 -1.10 -17.68
N ALA A 138 -17.03 -0.12 -17.72
CA ALA A 138 -15.84 -0.21 -18.54
C ALA A 138 -14.92 -1.35 -18.08
N PHE A 139 -14.78 -1.54 -16.76
CA PHE A 139 -14.02 -2.66 -16.20
C PHE A 139 -14.61 -4.00 -16.61
N ALA A 140 -15.95 -4.16 -16.50
CA ALA A 140 -16.63 -5.38 -16.90
C ALA A 140 -16.50 -5.67 -18.39
N GLU A 141 -16.63 -4.65 -19.25
CA GLU A 141 -16.41 -4.77 -20.70
C GLU A 141 -14.98 -5.21 -21.04
N GLN A 142 -13.96 -4.59 -20.43
CA GLN A 142 -12.58 -4.98 -20.63
C GLN A 142 -12.33 -6.43 -20.15
N TYR A 143 -12.90 -6.79 -18.99
CA TYR A 143 -12.77 -8.14 -18.44
C TYR A 143 -13.39 -9.21 -19.35
N GLU A 144 -14.57 -8.95 -19.91
CA GLU A 144 -15.26 -9.87 -20.81
C GLU A 144 -14.59 -9.98 -22.20
N LEU A 145 -14.06 -8.89 -22.73
CA LEU A 145 -13.48 -8.84 -24.07
C LEU A 145 -12.02 -9.26 -24.12
N ASP A 146 -11.22 -8.78 -23.18
CA ASP A 146 -9.76 -8.87 -23.23
C ASP A 146 -9.16 -9.61 -22.02
N GLY A 147 -10.00 -9.96 -21.02
CA GLY A 147 -9.62 -10.74 -19.86
C GLY A 147 -9.22 -9.91 -18.63
N ALA A 148 -8.93 -10.64 -17.56
CA ALA A 148 -8.66 -10.07 -16.23
C ALA A 148 -7.49 -9.08 -16.22
N GLU A 149 -6.38 -9.42 -16.91
CA GLU A 149 -5.17 -8.61 -16.94
C GLU A 149 -5.41 -7.26 -17.64
N ALA A 150 -6.09 -7.26 -18.80
CA ALA A 150 -6.43 -6.03 -19.50
C ALA A 150 -7.33 -5.11 -18.68
N ALA A 151 -8.33 -5.69 -17.97
CA ALA A 151 -9.22 -4.93 -17.10
C ALA A 151 -8.50 -4.29 -15.92
N THR A 152 -7.59 -5.02 -15.27
CA THR A 152 -6.81 -4.49 -14.14
C THR A 152 -5.78 -3.46 -14.60
N ASP A 153 -5.12 -3.65 -15.75
CA ASP A 153 -4.19 -2.68 -16.36
C ASP A 153 -4.89 -1.35 -16.65
N TRP A 154 -6.07 -1.43 -17.30
CA TRP A 154 -6.88 -0.24 -17.58
C TRP A 154 -7.29 0.49 -16.29
N PHE A 155 -7.78 -0.25 -15.28
CA PHE A 155 -8.24 0.35 -14.03
C PHE A 155 -7.07 0.94 -13.22
N TYR A 156 -5.90 0.27 -13.20
CA TYR A 156 -4.70 0.80 -12.58
C TYR A 156 -4.24 2.11 -13.24
N GLN A 157 -4.22 2.12 -14.60
CA GLN A 157 -3.87 3.32 -15.34
C GLN A 157 -4.83 4.47 -15.04
N LEU A 158 -6.15 4.21 -15.01
CA LEU A 158 -7.15 5.20 -14.60
C LEU A 158 -6.87 5.77 -13.19
N CYS A 159 -6.54 4.91 -12.23
CA CYS A 159 -6.22 5.33 -10.86
C CYS A 159 -4.93 6.17 -10.79
N CYS A 160 -3.94 5.91 -11.65
CA CYS A 160 -2.74 6.72 -11.80
C CYS A 160 -3.07 8.08 -12.43
N ASP A 161 -3.80 8.08 -13.56
CA ASP A 161 -4.17 9.29 -14.29
C ASP A 161 -5.09 10.19 -13.46
N ALA A 162 -5.97 9.62 -12.65
CA ALA A 162 -6.81 10.33 -11.68
C ALA A 162 -6.06 10.77 -10.42
N ARG A 163 -4.73 10.57 -10.34
CA ARG A 163 -3.91 10.90 -9.17
C ARG A 163 -4.42 10.24 -7.87
N TYR A 164 -5.19 9.15 -7.97
CA TYR A 164 -5.55 8.36 -6.81
C TYR A 164 -4.36 7.52 -6.34
N VAL A 165 -3.70 6.81 -7.23
CA VAL A 165 -2.36 6.26 -7.00
C VAL A 165 -1.37 7.41 -7.12
N ARG A 166 -0.71 7.74 -6.02
CA ARG A 166 0.19 8.92 -5.89
C ARG A 166 1.56 8.64 -6.50
N THR A 167 1.61 8.43 -7.82
CA THR A 167 2.82 7.99 -8.54
C THR A 167 4.01 8.91 -8.31
N ALA A 168 3.82 10.23 -8.33
CA ALA A 168 4.88 11.21 -8.06
C ALA A 168 5.41 11.17 -6.62
N ALA A 169 4.55 10.84 -5.64
CA ALA A 169 5.00 10.64 -4.26
C ALA A 169 5.70 9.29 -4.11
N ILE A 170 5.16 8.23 -4.74
CA ILE A 170 5.75 6.88 -4.73
C ILE A 170 7.15 6.89 -5.36
N ALA A 171 7.36 7.65 -6.43
CA ALA A 171 8.66 7.81 -7.09
C ALA A 171 9.76 8.42 -6.18
N LYS A 172 9.38 9.05 -5.06
CA LYS A 172 10.33 9.57 -4.07
C LYS A 172 10.80 8.50 -3.08
N ASN A 173 10.12 7.36 -2.99
CA ASN A 173 10.53 6.26 -2.12
C ASN A 173 11.95 5.81 -2.48
N ILE A 174 12.74 5.49 -1.46
CA ILE A 174 14.09 4.99 -1.63
C ILE A 174 14.07 3.48 -1.46
N GLY A 175 14.33 2.75 -2.55
CA GLY A 175 14.31 1.29 -2.57
C GLY A 175 15.64 0.69 -3.00
N TRP A 176 15.99 -0.45 -2.42
CA TRP A 176 17.13 -1.27 -2.83
C TRP A 176 16.87 -2.74 -2.44
N THR A 177 17.74 -3.63 -2.90
CA THR A 177 17.76 -5.03 -2.45
C THR A 177 19.02 -5.33 -1.66
N THR A 178 18.95 -6.27 -0.72
CA THR A 178 20.07 -6.74 0.08
C THR A 178 20.13 -8.27 0.06
N PRO A 179 21.27 -8.87 -0.35
CA PRO A 179 21.47 -10.30 -0.24
C PRO A 179 21.61 -10.70 1.22
N THR A 180 20.90 -11.76 1.62
CA THR A 180 20.93 -12.34 2.97
C THR A 180 21.04 -13.87 2.88
N PRO A 181 21.28 -14.59 4.00
CA PRO A 181 21.21 -16.06 4.02
C PRO A 181 19.85 -16.65 3.58
N TRP A 182 18.81 -15.82 3.60
CA TRP A 182 17.44 -16.18 3.24
C TRP A 182 17.07 -15.88 1.78
N GLY A 183 17.98 -15.31 1.03
CA GLY A 183 17.79 -14.76 -0.31
C GLY A 183 17.89 -13.25 -0.34
N GLU A 184 17.48 -12.65 -1.43
CA GLU A 184 17.53 -11.20 -1.62
C GLU A 184 16.28 -10.55 -1.01
N LEU A 185 16.45 -9.75 0.06
CA LEU A 185 15.37 -8.98 0.66
C LEU A 185 15.19 -7.64 -0.06
N GLU A 186 13.95 -7.19 -0.14
CA GLU A 186 13.58 -5.87 -0.70
C GLU A 186 13.40 -4.87 0.44
N ILE A 187 14.04 -3.69 0.33
CA ILE A 187 14.01 -2.66 1.36
C ILE A 187 13.46 -1.38 0.76
N THR A 188 12.52 -0.75 1.44
CA THR A 188 11.95 0.54 1.01
C THR A 188 11.84 1.49 2.20
N ILE A 189 12.45 2.68 2.10
CA ILE A 189 12.11 3.82 2.96
C ILE A 189 10.94 4.53 2.29
N ASN A 190 9.78 4.48 2.95
CA ASN A 190 8.54 4.99 2.40
C ASN A 190 8.37 6.48 2.69
N LEU A 191 8.49 7.29 1.63
CA LEU A 191 8.31 8.75 1.67
C LEU A 191 6.93 9.19 1.13
N SER A 192 6.16 8.26 0.57
CA SER A 192 4.88 8.56 -0.07
C SER A 192 3.71 8.68 0.91
N LYS A 193 3.79 7.97 2.05
CA LYS A 193 2.75 7.97 3.06
C LYS A 193 2.98 9.13 4.04
N PRO A 194 2.04 10.08 4.16
CA PRO A 194 2.16 11.15 5.16
C PRO A 194 2.27 10.55 6.56
N GLU A 195 3.23 11.02 7.35
CA GLU A 195 3.26 10.71 8.78
C GLU A 195 2.01 11.25 9.45
N LYS A 196 1.43 10.45 10.33
CA LYS A 196 0.32 10.93 11.16
C LYS A 196 0.88 11.92 12.18
N ASP A 197 0.38 13.15 12.17
CA ASP A 197 0.69 14.12 13.21
C ASP A 197 0.37 13.51 14.60
N PRO A 198 1.33 13.47 15.54
CA PRO A 198 1.10 12.97 16.90
C PRO A 198 -0.10 13.63 17.60
N LYS A 199 -0.37 14.91 17.30
CA LYS A 199 -1.55 15.62 17.80
C LYS A 199 -2.85 15.09 17.20
N ALA A 200 -2.83 14.72 15.90
CA ALA A 200 -3.97 14.10 15.23
C ALA A 200 -4.24 12.67 15.76
N ILE A 201 -3.19 11.92 16.11
CA ILE A 201 -3.32 10.60 16.75
C ILE A 201 -3.94 10.74 18.15
N ALA A 202 -3.45 11.70 18.95
CA ALA A 202 -3.99 11.95 20.29
C ALA A 202 -5.44 12.45 20.26
N ALA A 203 -5.78 13.32 19.29
CA ALA A 203 -7.15 13.80 19.08
C ALA A 203 -8.11 12.69 18.64
N ALA A 204 -7.65 11.77 17.79
CA ALA A 204 -8.43 10.60 17.38
C ALA A 204 -8.71 9.64 18.55
N GLY A 205 -7.75 9.48 19.48
CA GLY A 205 -7.93 8.69 20.71
C GLY A 205 -8.85 9.33 21.75
N ALA A 206 -9.05 10.65 21.69
CA ALA A 206 -9.94 11.42 22.58
C ALA A 206 -11.33 11.68 22.00
N ALA A 207 -11.58 11.26 20.74
CA ALA A 207 -12.86 11.49 20.07
C ALA A 207 -14.01 10.74 20.76
N PRO A 208 -15.21 11.35 20.89
CA PRO A 208 -16.37 10.68 21.48
C PRO A 208 -16.71 9.40 20.72
N ALA A 209 -17.07 8.35 21.45
CA ALA A 209 -17.62 7.15 20.84
C ALA A 209 -18.95 7.50 20.16
N GLY A 210 -18.96 7.51 18.84
CA GLY A 210 -20.10 7.78 17.98
C GLY A 210 -19.84 7.21 16.60
N GLU A 211 -20.86 7.02 15.81
CA GLU A 211 -20.73 6.49 14.45
C GLU A 211 -20.00 7.50 13.56
N ALA A 212 -18.72 7.27 13.31
CA ALA A 212 -17.94 8.03 12.34
C ALA A 212 -18.42 7.68 10.92
N TYR A 213 -18.53 8.68 10.04
CA TYR A 213 -18.78 8.45 8.62
C TYR A 213 -17.67 9.07 7.75
N PRO A 214 -16.99 8.32 6.91
CA PRO A 214 -16.96 6.85 6.89
C PRO A 214 -16.45 6.25 8.21
N ALA A 215 -16.84 5.01 8.52
CA ALA A 215 -16.45 4.36 9.78
C ALA A 215 -14.95 4.10 9.87
N CYS A 216 -14.30 3.73 8.74
CA CYS A 216 -12.85 3.60 8.64
C CYS A 216 -12.35 3.93 7.22
N GLN A 217 -11.02 3.89 7.03
CA GLN A 217 -10.39 4.20 5.73
C GLN A 217 -10.62 3.13 4.65
N LEU A 218 -11.12 1.95 5.01
CA LEU A 218 -11.40 0.83 4.09
C LEU A 218 -12.89 0.68 3.77
N CYS A 219 -13.79 1.42 4.44
CA CYS A 219 -15.21 1.35 4.14
C CYS A 219 -15.51 1.83 2.70
N MET A 220 -16.46 1.18 2.03
CA MET A 220 -16.85 1.55 0.67
C MET A 220 -17.46 2.96 0.59
N GLU A 221 -17.99 3.49 1.70
CA GLU A 221 -18.46 4.87 1.83
C GLU A 221 -17.35 5.93 1.59
N ASN A 222 -16.11 5.51 1.52
CA ASN A 222 -15.00 6.40 1.13
C ASN A 222 -15.09 6.85 -0.33
N GLU A 223 -15.70 6.07 -1.21
CA GLU A 223 -15.82 6.46 -2.61
C GLU A 223 -16.60 7.77 -2.77
N GLY A 224 -15.94 8.77 -3.33
CA GLY A 224 -16.52 10.11 -3.47
C GLY A 224 -16.53 10.97 -2.18
N TYR A 225 -16.02 10.46 -1.05
CA TYR A 225 -16.02 11.20 0.21
C TYR A 225 -15.09 12.42 0.17
N GLY A 226 -15.61 13.58 0.61
CA GLY A 226 -14.89 14.88 0.56
C GLY A 226 -13.76 15.05 1.57
N GLY A 227 -13.60 14.13 2.52
CA GLY A 227 -12.66 14.27 3.61
C GLY A 227 -13.16 15.16 4.74
N ARG A 228 -12.41 15.22 5.84
CA ARG A 228 -12.63 16.15 6.96
C ARG A 228 -11.32 16.56 7.61
N GLY A 229 -11.26 17.80 8.11
CA GLY A 229 -10.09 18.35 8.79
C GLY A 229 -9.91 17.81 10.22
N ALA A 230 -8.77 18.14 10.84
CA ALA A 230 -8.42 17.69 12.19
C ALA A 230 -9.40 18.19 13.28
N GLY A 231 -10.05 19.32 13.06
CA GLY A 231 -11.05 19.91 13.97
C GLY A 231 -12.45 19.30 13.87
N ALA A 232 -12.68 18.38 12.94
CA ALA A 232 -14.00 17.73 12.79
C ALA A 232 -14.27 16.71 13.91
N PRO A 233 -15.54 16.43 14.24
CA PRO A 233 -15.90 15.28 15.05
C PRO A 233 -15.27 14.01 14.48
N HIS A 234 -14.70 13.16 15.32
CA HIS A 234 -13.97 11.93 14.93
C HIS A 234 -12.61 12.16 14.20
N GLY A 235 -12.05 13.38 14.27
CA GLY A 235 -10.73 13.72 13.75
C GLY A 235 -10.62 13.78 12.22
N ALA A 236 -9.40 13.93 11.73
CA ALA A 236 -9.13 14.01 10.30
C ALA A 236 -9.43 12.71 9.54
N HIS A 237 -9.97 12.86 8.34
CA HIS A 237 -10.15 11.76 7.40
C HIS A 237 -9.79 12.23 5.98
N PRO A 238 -9.01 11.48 5.21
CA PRO A 238 -8.58 11.92 3.89
C PRO A 238 -9.75 12.02 2.91
N ALA A 239 -9.65 12.95 1.96
CA ALA A 239 -10.56 13.02 0.83
C ALA A 239 -10.34 11.84 -0.12
N ARG A 240 -11.42 11.37 -0.74
CA ARG A 240 -11.46 10.20 -1.63
C ARG A 240 -12.38 10.42 -2.84
N GLN A 241 -12.53 11.66 -3.30
CA GLN A 241 -13.44 11.99 -4.41
C GLN A 241 -12.94 11.42 -5.73
N ASN A 242 -11.63 11.17 -5.85
CA ASN A 242 -10.99 10.48 -6.97
C ASN A 242 -10.76 8.98 -6.74
N LEU A 243 -11.28 8.40 -5.67
CA LEU A 243 -11.34 6.94 -5.47
C LEU A 243 -12.42 6.35 -6.36
N ARG A 244 -12.14 5.19 -6.96
CA ARG A 244 -13.13 4.30 -7.59
C ARG A 244 -12.93 2.89 -7.03
N ILE A 245 -14.06 2.21 -6.85
CA ILE A 245 -14.12 0.86 -6.29
C ILE A 245 -14.87 -0.01 -7.28
N VAL A 246 -14.24 -1.08 -7.74
CA VAL A 246 -14.89 -2.08 -8.60
C VAL A 246 -15.54 -3.13 -7.69
N PRO A 247 -16.85 -3.39 -7.79
CA PRO A 247 -17.52 -4.43 -7.03
C PRO A 247 -17.07 -5.80 -7.53
N ILE A 248 -16.71 -6.68 -6.59
CA ILE A 248 -16.36 -8.08 -6.85
C ILE A 248 -17.13 -8.99 -5.89
N THR A 249 -17.17 -10.29 -6.19
CA THR A 249 -17.81 -11.28 -5.32
C THR A 249 -16.78 -12.28 -4.84
N LEU A 250 -16.59 -12.38 -3.52
CA LEU A 250 -15.74 -13.40 -2.89
C LEU A 250 -16.58 -14.17 -1.86
N GLY A 251 -16.57 -15.49 -1.91
CA GLY A 251 -17.36 -16.33 -0.99
C GLY A 251 -18.87 -16.09 -1.07
N LYS A 252 -19.40 -15.62 -2.20
CA LYS A 252 -20.79 -15.19 -2.41
C LYS A 252 -21.18 -13.90 -1.68
N GLU A 253 -20.20 -13.18 -1.13
CA GLU A 253 -20.38 -11.89 -0.46
C GLU A 253 -19.96 -10.74 -1.38
N HIS A 254 -20.50 -9.55 -1.11
CA HIS A 254 -20.08 -8.33 -1.81
C HIS A 254 -18.77 -7.80 -1.24
N TRP A 255 -17.82 -7.57 -2.11
CA TRP A 255 -16.51 -6.99 -1.81
C TRP A 255 -16.23 -5.85 -2.78
N GLY A 256 -15.36 -4.93 -2.35
CA GLY A 256 -14.84 -3.86 -3.20
C GLY A 256 -13.38 -4.14 -3.57
N PHE A 257 -13.00 -3.86 -4.80
CA PHE A 257 -11.63 -3.90 -5.29
C PHE A 257 -11.17 -2.49 -5.63
N GLN A 258 -10.04 -2.07 -5.06
CA GLN A 258 -9.39 -0.77 -5.31
C GLN A 258 -7.88 -0.89 -5.26
N TYR A 259 -7.16 0.10 -5.83
CA TYR A 259 -5.72 0.20 -5.63
C TYR A 259 -5.36 1.00 -4.37
N SER A 260 -4.14 0.82 -3.88
CA SER A 260 -3.61 1.60 -2.75
C SER A 260 -3.08 2.95 -3.26
N PRO A 261 -3.44 4.08 -2.62
CA PRO A 261 -2.89 5.37 -3.01
C PRO A 261 -1.39 5.52 -2.73
N TYR A 262 -0.84 4.71 -1.82
CA TYR A 262 0.56 4.69 -1.41
C TYR A 262 1.13 3.29 -1.65
N ALA A 263 1.22 2.91 -2.93
CA ALA A 263 1.66 1.57 -3.31
C ALA A 263 3.08 1.28 -2.82
N TYR A 264 3.27 0.10 -2.24
CA TYR A 264 4.58 -0.39 -1.81
C TYR A 264 5.26 -1.22 -2.90
N PHE A 265 4.49 -1.73 -3.83
CA PHE A 265 4.89 -2.54 -4.98
C PHE A 265 3.92 -2.30 -6.13
N SER A 266 4.23 -2.85 -7.32
CA SER A 266 3.41 -2.64 -8.52
C SER A 266 1.97 -3.13 -8.32
N GLU A 267 1.02 -2.29 -8.70
CA GLU A 267 -0.42 -2.59 -8.69
C GLU A 267 -0.92 -3.04 -7.32
N HIS A 268 -0.33 -2.50 -6.24
CA HIS A 268 -0.77 -2.78 -4.88
C HIS A 268 -2.26 -2.47 -4.73
N CYS A 269 -3.06 -3.51 -4.54
CA CYS A 269 -4.51 -3.44 -4.45
C CYS A 269 -5.03 -3.89 -3.08
N ILE A 270 -6.27 -3.54 -2.81
CA ILE A 270 -7.00 -3.90 -1.59
C ILE A 270 -8.36 -4.45 -2.03
N ALA A 271 -8.69 -5.65 -1.60
CA ALA A 271 -10.06 -6.15 -1.61
C ALA A 271 -10.63 -6.00 -0.19
N MET A 272 -11.74 -5.26 -0.04
CA MET A 272 -12.37 -5.04 1.26
C MET A 272 -13.81 -5.58 1.28
N SER A 273 -14.22 -6.16 2.40
CA SER A 273 -15.61 -6.54 2.62
C SER A 273 -16.54 -5.33 2.52
N ALA A 274 -17.69 -5.46 1.88
CA ALA A 274 -18.71 -4.43 1.91
C ALA A 274 -19.30 -4.22 3.32
N GLU A 275 -19.18 -5.22 4.19
CA GLU A 275 -19.56 -5.13 5.60
C GLU A 275 -18.36 -4.72 6.46
N HIS A 276 -18.54 -3.71 7.33
CA HIS A 276 -17.55 -3.34 8.32
C HIS A 276 -17.56 -4.37 9.46
N ARG A 277 -16.75 -5.41 9.31
CA ARG A 277 -16.60 -6.50 10.27
C ARG A 277 -15.13 -6.76 10.59
N LEU A 278 -14.87 -7.35 11.76
CA LEU A 278 -13.53 -7.73 12.18
C LEU A 278 -12.91 -8.75 11.22
N MET A 279 -11.62 -8.66 11.01
CA MET A 279 -10.85 -9.69 10.32
C MET A 279 -10.91 -11.02 11.09
N HIS A 280 -11.03 -12.10 10.35
CA HIS A 280 -10.96 -13.45 10.88
C HIS A 280 -10.31 -14.37 9.86
N VAL A 281 -9.29 -15.11 10.28
CA VAL A 281 -8.58 -16.07 9.43
C VAL A 281 -9.13 -17.46 9.71
N ASP A 282 -9.79 -18.04 8.73
CA ASP A 282 -10.36 -19.39 8.76
C ASP A 282 -10.35 -19.99 7.35
N ARG A 283 -11.01 -21.14 7.18
CA ARG A 283 -11.15 -21.79 5.88
C ARG A 283 -11.88 -20.89 4.86
N GLU A 284 -12.92 -20.20 5.30
CA GLU A 284 -13.70 -19.29 4.46
C GLU A 284 -12.89 -18.06 4.05
N ASN A 285 -12.04 -17.53 4.93
CA ASN A 285 -11.09 -16.47 4.60
C ASN A 285 -10.13 -16.94 3.50
N MET A 286 -9.51 -18.11 3.67
CA MET A 286 -8.63 -18.70 2.64
C MET A 286 -9.38 -19.01 1.33
N ALA A 287 -10.65 -19.43 1.41
CA ALA A 287 -11.47 -19.64 0.21
C ALA A 287 -11.71 -18.35 -0.56
N ARG A 288 -11.91 -17.22 0.12
CA ARG A 288 -12.04 -15.89 -0.51
C ARG A 288 -10.72 -15.43 -1.15
N LEU A 289 -9.56 -15.76 -0.57
CA LEU A 289 -8.27 -15.52 -1.22
C LEU A 289 -8.16 -16.32 -2.53
N VAL A 290 -8.61 -17.57 -2.53
CA VAL A 290 -8.64 -18.41 -3.74
C VAL A 290 -9.64 -17.87 -4.77
N ASP A 291 -10.83 -17.39 -4.35
CA ASP A 291 -11.78 -16.71 -5.24
C ASP A 291 -11.14 -15.48 -5.92
N PHE A 292 -10.33 -14.71 -5.18
CA PHE A 292 -9.67 -13.54 -5.72
C PHE A 292 -8.65 -13.91 -6.81
N VAL A 293 -7.84 -14.94 -6.61
CA VAL A 293 -6.89 -15.40 -7.63
C VAL A 293 -7.54 -16.16 -8.77
N ASP A 294 -8.79 -16.62 -8.62
CA ASP A 294 -9.61 -17.08 -9.73
C ASP A 294 -10.11 -15.91 -10.59
N LEU A 295 -10.47 -14.78 -9.97
CA LEU A 295 -10.82 -13.56 -10.69
C LEU A 295 -9.60 -12.90 -11.36
N PHE A 296 -8.46 -12.86 -10.66
CA PHE A 296 -7.23 -12.17 -11.10
C PHE A 296 -6.01 -13.10 -10.99
N PRO A 297 -5.89 -14.09 -11.90
CA PRO A 297 -4.85 -15.15 -11.79
C PRO A 297 -3.41 -14.64 -11.94
N HIS A 298 -3.20 -13.43 -12.43
CA HIS A 298 -1.91 -12.76 -12.54
C HIS A 298 -1.50 -12.01 -11.27
N TYR A 299 -2.39 -11.96 -10.25
CA TYR A 299 -2.11 -11.36 -8.95
C TYR A 299 -1.87 -12.42 -7.88
N PHE A 300 -1.08 -12.07 -6.87
CA PHE A 300 -1.16 -12.69 -5.55
C PHE A 300 -2.18 -11.95 -4.69
N VAL A 301 -2.66 -12.57 -3.62
CA VAL A 301 -3.45 -11.94 -2.58
C VAL A 301 -3.17 -12.58 -1.23
N GLY A 302 -3.19 -11.79 -0.16
CA GLY A 302 -3.02 -12.31 1.20
C GLY A 302 -3.85 -11.57 2.23
N SER A 303 -4.07 -12.21 3.37
CA SER A 303 -4.70 -11.66 4.55
C SER A 303 -3.65 -11.38 5.62
N ASN A 304 -3.77 -10.26 6.32
CA ASN A 304 -3.04 -10.12 7.59
C ASN A 304 -3.52 -11.17 8.60
N ALA A 305 -2.66 -11.49 9.55
CA ALA A 305 -3.07 -12.25 10.73
C ALA A 305 -4.18 -11.52 11.51
N ASP A 306 -5.11 -12.27 12.07
CA ASP A 306 -6.31 -11.74 12.76
C ASP A 306 -6.10 -11.44 14.24
N LEU A 307 -4.87 -11.51 14.74
CA LEU A 307 -4.49 -11.19 16.11
C LEU A 307 -3.65 -9.91 16.18
N PRO A 308 -3.78 -9.12 17.27
CA PRO A 308 -2.90 -7.96 17.51
C PRO A 308 -1.43 -8.40 17.60
N ILE A 309 -0.50 -7.43 17.50
CA ILE A 309 0.95 -7.64 17.55
C ILE A 309 1.50 -8.29 16.25
N VAL A 310 0.87 -9.33 15.75
CA VAL A 310 1.29 -10.08 14.54
C VAL A 310 0.41 -9.78 13.32
N GLY A 311 -0.65 -8.99 13.49
CA GLY A 311 -1.54 -8.55 12.42
C GLY A 311 -1.17 -7.19 11.82
N GLY A 312 -1.93 -6.76 10.84
CA GLY A 312 -1.83 -5.44 10.23
C GLY A 312 -2.38 -4.32 11.12
N SER A 313 -2.26 -3.07 10.64
CA SER A 313 -2.72 -1.87 11.37
C SER A 313 -4.23 -1.69 11.43
N ILE A 314 -5.00 -2.43 10.62
CA ILE A 314 -6.47 -2.36 10.57
C ILE A 314 -7.01 -3.79 10.69
N LEU A 315 -7.40 -4.18 11.91
CA LEU A 315 -8.03 -5.47 12.18
C LEU A 315 -9.56 -5.35 12.27
N SER A 316 -10.05 -4.11 12.34
CA SER A 316 -11.49 -3.81 12.52
C SER A 316 -12.32 -3.91 11.23
N HIS A 317 -11.68 -4.08 10.07
CA HIS A 317 -12.36 -4.21 8.79
C HIS A 317 -11.70 -5.34 7.97
N ASP A 318 -12.49 -6.36 7.65
CA ASP A 318 -12.05 -7.52 6.87
C ASP A 318 -11.61 -7.10 5.46
N HIS A 319 -10.33 -7.36 5.15
CA HIS A 319 -9.73 -6.94 3.88
C HIS A 319 -8.50 -7.79 3.54
N PHE A 320 -8.20 -7.83 2.25
CA PHE A 320 -7.03 -8.48 1.68
C PHE A 320 -6.16 -7.46 0.95
N GLN A 321 -4.88 -7.76 0.83
CA GLN A 321 -3.93 -7.00 0.02
C GLN A 321 -3.35 -7.92 -1.07
N GLY A 322 -3.26 -7.40 -2.29
CA GLY A 322 -2.76 -8.14 -3.44
C GLY A 322 -2.11 -7.23 -4.46
N GLY A 323 -1.79 -7.78 -5.62
CA GLY A 323 -1.20 -7.05 -6.74
C GLY A 323 -0.23 -7.89 -7.56
N ARG A 324 0.46 -7.22 -8.51
CA ARG A 324 1.39 -7.86 -9.44
C ARG A 324 2.82 -7.74 -8.93
N HIS A 325 3.18 -8.63 -8.00
CA HIS A 325 4.54 -8.68 -7.46
C HIS A 325 4.92 -10.11 -7.05
N THR A 326 6.18 -10.48 -7.27
CA THR A 326 6.74 -11.75 -6.80
C THR A 326 7.75 -11.47 -5.70
N PHE A 327 7.33 -11.66 -4.46
CA PHE A 327 8.12 -11.35 -3.28
C PHE A 327 9.30 -12.31 -3.05
N PRO A 328 10.31 -11.90 -2.27
CA PRO A 328 11.42 -12.76 -1.85
C PRO A 328 10.98 -14.11 -1.28
N MET A 329 9.97 -14.14 -0.39
CA MET A 329 9.43 -15.36 0.20
C MET A 329 8.93 -16.36 -0.86
N MET A 330 8.31 -15.87 -1.94
CA MET A 330 7.80 -16.73 -3.01
C MET A 330 8.92 -17.38 -3.83
N LYS A 331 10.10 -16.74 -3.83
CA LYS A 331 11.34 -17.23 -4.50
C LYS A 331 12.20 -18.10 -3.58
N ALA A 332 11.85 -18.20 -2.28
CA ALA A 332 12.63 -18.94 -1.30
C ALA A 332 12.76 -20.42 -1.66
N ALA A 333 13.92 -21.00 -1.39
CA ALA A 333 14.16 -22.41 -1.63
C ALA A 333 13.29 -23.28 -0.73
N VAL A 334 12.98 -24.49 -1.19
CA VAL A 334 12.34 -25.52 -0.38
C VAL A 334 13.41 -26.13 0.53
N GLU A 335 13.20 -26.12 1.83
CA GLU A 335 14.07 -26.79 2.79
C GLU A 335 13.75 -28.28 2.87
N GLU A 336 12.47 -28.60 3.01
CA GLU A 336 12.00 -29.97 3.06
C GLU A 336 10.56 -30.12 2.58
N THR A 337 10.19 -31.34 2.19
CA THR A 337 8.81 -31.72 1.87
C THR A 337 8.26 -32.62 2.98
N PHE A 338 6.97 -32.50 3.25
CA PHE A 338 6.28 -33.35 4.23
C PHE A 338 4.92 -33.80 3.71
N GLU A 339 4.34 -34.79 4.34
CA GLU A 339 2.99 -35.27 4.02
C GLU A 339 2.00 -34.82 5.08
N ILE A 340 0.79 -34.44 4.65
CA ILE A 340 -0.34 -34.18 5.54
C ILE A 340 -1.28 -35.40 5.41
N PRO A 341 -1.39 -36.28 6.42
CA PRO A 341 -2.23 -37.46 6.35
C PRO A 341 -3.68 -37.13 6.01
N GLY A 342 -4.27 -37.83 5.07
CA GLY A 342 -5.64 -37.58 4.61
C GLY A 342 -5.77 -36.64 3.43
N PHE A 343 -4.71 -35.89 3.05
CA PHE A 343 -4.74 -34.90 1.98
C PHE A 343 -3.83 -35.28 0.80
N ALA A 344 -4.06 -36.46 0.27
CA ALA A 344 -3.34 -36.93 -0.92
C ALA A 344 -3.57 -35.96 -2.10
N GLY A 345 -2.48 -35.58 -2.79
CA GLY A 345 -2.52 -34.65 -3.91
C GLY A 345 -2.23 -33.20 -3.51
N VAL A 346 -2.01 -32.91 -2.23
CA VAL A 346 -1.41 -31.65 -1.76
C VAL A 346 0.10 -31.86 -1.63
N ARG A 347 0.87 -31.05 -2.33
CA ARG A 347 2.32 -30.92 -2.11
C ARG A 347 2.54 -29.95 -0.97
N ALA A 348 3.13 -30.42 0.12
CA ALA A 348 3.41 -29.64 1.31
C ALA A 348 4.91 -29.49 1.51
N GLU A 349 5.36 -28.26 1.71
CA GLU A 349 6.76 -27.87 1.73
C GLU A 349 7.02 -26.86 2.84
N VAL A 350 8.17 -26.98 3.50
CA VAL A 350 8.73 -25.95 4.39
C VAL A 350 9.67 -25.09 3.57
N LEU A 351 9.49 -23.78 3.60
CA LEU A 351 10.38 -22.86 2.91
C LEU A 351 11.61 -22.52 3.77
N ARG A 352 12.78 -22.41 3.12
CA ARG A 352 13.96 -21.83 3.74
C ARG A 352 13.81 -20.32 3.83
N TRP A 353 13.11 -19.88 4.86
CA TRP A 353 12.69 -18.50 5.09
C TRP A 353 12.80 -18.14 6.57
N PRO A 354 13.15 -16.90 6.98
CA PRO A 354 13.34 -16.58 8.40
C PRO A 354 12.08 -16.81 9.24
N LEU A 355 10.90 -16.53 8.69
CA LEU A 355 9.64 -16.95 9.31
C LEU A 355 9.34 -18.41 8.97
N SER A 356 8.57 -19.05 9.85
CA SER A 356 8.10 -20.44 9.63
C SER A 356 6.94 -20.44 8.63
N VAL A 357 7.25 -20.73 7.37
CA VAL A 357 6.28 -20.71 6.26
C VAL A 357 6.12 -22.11 5.66
N LEU A 358 4.88 -22.57 5.65
CA LEU A 358 4.47 -23.79 4.93
C LEU A 358 3.86 -23.38 3.57
N ARG A 359 4.33 -24.00 2.48
CA ARG A 359 3.75 -23.84 1.15
C ARG A 359 2.97 -25.08 0.78
N LEU A 360 1.67 -24.90 0.55
CA LEU A 360 0.77 -25.96 0.11
C LEU A 360 0.35 -25.71 -1.34
N THR A 361 0.49 -26.69 -2.22
CA THR A 361 0.11 -26.58 -3.62
C THR A 361 -0.75 -27.78 -4.03
N ALA A 362 -1.86 -27.52 -4.71
CA ALA A 362 -2.73 -28.56 -5.26
C ALA A 362 -3.46 -28.08 -6.52
N ALA A 363 -3.77 -29.01 -7.42
CA ALA A 363 -4.64 -28.72 -8.57
C ALA A 363 -6.12 -28.55 -8.14
N GLY A 364 -6.54 -29.23 -7.08
CA GLY A 364 -7.91 -29.17 -6.56
C GLY A 364 -8.05 -28.11 -5.48
N ARG A 365 -8.90 -27.11 -5.71
CA ARG A 365 -9.21 -26.02 -4.80
C ARG A 365 -9.63 -26.51 -3.41
N GLU A 366 -10.66 -27.37 -3.35
CA GLU A 366 -11.23 -27.82 -2.07
C GLU A 366 -10.23 -28.64 -1.26
N THR A 367 -9.46 -29.50 -1.92
CA THR A 367 -8.42 -30.31 -1.26
C THR A 367 -7.34 -29.42 -0.65
N LEU A 368 -6.94 -28.33 -1.34
CA LEU A 368 -5.98 -27.34 -0.82
C LEU A 368 -6.54 -26.64 0.40
N LEU A 369 -7.79 -26.14 0.30
CA LEU A 369 -8.45 -25.40 1.38
C LEU A 369 -8.66 -26.26 2.63
N ASP A 370 -9.06 -27.52 2.46
CA ASP A 370 -9.24 -28.45 3.58
C ASP A 370 -7.90 -28.78 4.26
N ALA A 371 -6.83 -28.97 3.49
CA ALA A 371 -5.49 -29.17 4.03
C ALA A 371 -4.98 -27.92 4.80
N ALA A 372 -5.17 -26.73 4.23
CA ALA A 372 -4.76 -25.49 4.86
C ALA A 372 -5.56 -25.20 6.14
N ALA A 373 -6.86 -25.50 6.14
CA ALA A 373 -7.71 -25.39 7.33
C ALA A 373 -7.26 -26.38 8.42
N HIS A 374 -6.92 -27.61 8.05
CA HIS A 374 -6.38 -28.59 8.99
C HIS A 374 -5.08 -28.10 9.64
N VAL A 375 -4.14 -27.57 8.85
CA VAL A 375 -2.90 -26.98 9.37
C VAL A 375 -3.21 -25.86 10.36
N LEU A 376 -4.13 -24.94 10.03
CA LEU A 376 -4.54 -23.85 10.90
C LEU A 376 -5.17 -24.36 12.21
N ASP A 377 -6.04 -25.36 12.14
CA ASP A 377 -6.73 -25.90 13.31
C ASP A 377 -5.74 -26.58 14.26
N VAL A 378 -4.80 -27.38 13.74
CA VAL A 378 -3.74 -27.97 14.55
C VAL A 378 -2.85 -26.86 15.14
N TRP A 379 -2.45 -25.86 14.34
CA TRP A 379 -1.61 -24.75 14.82
C TRP A 379 -2.28 -23.94 15.93
N ARG A 380 -3.57 -23.68 15.83
CA ARG A 380 -4.34 -22.95 16.87
C ARG A 380 -4.36 -23.66 18.21
N GLY A 381 -4.32 -24.98 18.23
CA GLY A 381 -4.25 -25.77 19.47
C GLY A 381 -2.83 -26.14 19.90
N TRP A 382 -1.81 -25.77 19.14
CA TRP A 382 -0.45 -26.21 19.34
C TRP A 382 0.31 -25.38 20.38
N SER A 383 0.90 -26.04 21.36
CA SER A 383 1.84 -25.44 22.32
C SER A 383 3.17 -26.19 22.31
N ASP A 384 4.26 -25.44 22.33
CA ASP A 384 5.62 -25.93 22.56
C ASP A 384 6.31 -24.94 23.52
N GLU A 385 6.03 -25.13 24.81
CA GLU A 385 6.46 -24.22 25.87
C GLU A 385 7.99 -24.06 25.94
N ALA A 386 8.73 -25.09 25.53
CA ALA A 386 10.19 -25.03 25.47
C ALA A 386 10.72 -24.01 24.43
N LEU A 387 9.88 -23.67 23.46
CA LEU A 387 10.16 -22.66 22.43
C LEU A 387 9.36 -21.36 22.63
N GLY A 388 8.67 -21.22 23.76
CA GLY A 388 7.83 -20.05 24.04
C GLY A 388 6.53 -20.00 23.23
N ILE A 389 6.14 -21.10 22.58
CA ILE A 389 4.89 -21.20 21.82
C ILE A 389 3.79 -21.69 22.77
N VAL A 390 2.77 -20.85 22.98
CA VAL A 390 1.62 -21.15 23.82
C VAL A 390 0.35 -20.86 23.02
N ALA A 391 -0.49 -21.87 22.83
CA ALA A 391 -1.71 -21.77 22.03
C ALA A 391 -2.75 -20.82 22.64
N GLU A 392 -2.91 -20.86 23.96
CA GLU A 392 -3.88 -20.06 24.70
C GLU A 392 -3.37 -19.76 26.12
N SER A 393 -3.58 -18.53 26.58
CA SER A 393 -3.36 -18.15 27.97
C SER A 393 -4.46 -17.17 28.41
N SER A 394 -4.94 -17.33 29.65
CA SER A 394 -5.99 -16.47 30.22
C SER A 394 -7.28 -16.39 29.39
N GLY A 395 -7.57 -17.40 28.57
CA GLY A 395 -8.74 -17.45 27.68
C GLY A 395 -8.55 -16.71 26.35
N GLU A 396 -7.33 -16.24 26.05
CA GLU A 396 -6.99 -15.60 24.77
C GLU A 396 -6.12 -16.53 23.92
N ARG A 397 -6.45 -16.63 22.64
CA ARG A 397 -5.67 -17.40 21.65
C ARG A 397 -4.45 -16.60 21.21
N HIS A 398 -3.32 -17.31 21.00
CA HIS A 398 -2.07 -16.68 20.54
C HIS A 398 -1.65 -17.10 19.15
N ASN A 399 -2.08 -18.26 18.67
CA ASN A 399 -1.67 -18.80 17.39
C ASN A 399 -2.66 -18.47 16.27
N THR A 400 -2.12 -18.00 15.15
CA THR A 400 -2.82 -17.74 13.90
C THR A 400 -1.86 -17.89 12.73
N ILE A 401 -2.30 -17.58 11.51
CA ILE A 401 -1.46 -17.55 10.31
C ILE A 401 -1.62 -16.24 9.55
N THR A 402 -0.63 -15.93 8.71
CA THR A 402 -0.72 -14.96 7.64
C THR A 402 -0.79 -15.75 6.31
N PRO A 403 -2.00 -15.96 5.74
CA PRO A 403 -2.16 -16.72 4.51
C PRO A 403 -1.95 -15.85 3.27
N VAL A 404 -1.28 -16.41 2.24
CA VAL A 404 -1.11 -15.78 0.93
C VAL A 404 -1.46 -16.80 -0.15
N ALA A 405 -2.26 -16.40 -1.14
CA ALA A 405 -2.67 -17.21 -2.28
C ALA A 405 -2.09 -16.69 -3.59
N CYS A 406 -1.76 -17.60 -4.48
CA CYS A 406 -1.48 -17.30 -5.89
C CYS A 406 -1.87 -18.49 -6.79
N ARG A 407 -1.92 -18.22 -8.11
CA ARG A 407 -2.07 -19.24 -9.14
C ARG A 407 -0.70 -19.53 -9.73
N GLU A 408 -0.41 -20.81 -9.91
CA GLU A 408 0.78 -21.25 -10.62
C GLU A 408 0.55 -21.26 -12.14
N ALA A 409 1.64 -21.25 -12.91
CA ALA A 409 1.56 -21.23 -14.37
C ALA A 409 0.85 -22.47 -14.97
N ASP A 410 0.86 -23.60 -14.25
CA ASP A 410 0.15 -24.83 -14.63
C ASP A 410 -1.33 -24.83 -14.23
N GLY A 411 -1.81 -23.75 -13.62
CA GLY A 411 -3.17 -23.56 -13.15
C GLY A 411 -3.46 -24.17 -11.78
N SER A 412 -2.47 -24.72 -11.08
CA SER A 412 -2.65 -25.14 -9.68
C SER A 412 -2.73 -23.94 -8.74
N TYR A 413 -3.24 -24.17 -7.54
CA TYR A 413 -3.34 -23.17 -6.48
C TYR A 413 -2.22 -23.37 -5.48
N THR A 414 -1.64 -22.28 -5.01
CA THR A 414 -0.67 -22.28 -3.92
C THR A 414 -1.16 -21.42 -2.78
N LEU A 415 -1.08 -21.94 -1.55
CA LEU A 415 -1.25 -21.20 -0.31
C LEU A 415 0.07 -21.22 0.48
N TYR A 416 0.58 -20.04 0.83
CA TYR A 416 1.64 -19.86 1.80
C TYR A 416 1.01 -19.59 3.15
N LEU A 417 1.37 -20.36 4.16
CA LEU A 417 0.86 -20.25 5.52
C LEU A 417 2.02 -19.86 6.44
N ALA A 418 2.20 -18.56 6.69
CA ALA A 418 3.18 -18.12 7.66
C ALA A 418 2.61 -18.27 9.07
N LEU A 419 3.22 -19.14 9.89
CA LEU A 419 2.81 -19.40 11.27
C LEU A 419 3.10 -18.16 12.13
N ARG A 420 2.11 -17.72 12.93
CA ARG A 420 2.24 -16.54 13.79
C ARG A 420 1.78 -16.89 15.21
N CYS A 421 2.43 -16.24 16.19
CA CYS A 421 2.06 -16.33 17.60
C CYS A 421 2.25 -14.95 18.25
N ASN A 422 1.22 -14.40 18.90
CA ASN A 422 1.25 -13.06 19.49
C ASN A 422 1.53 -13.03 20.98
N ILE A 423 2.02 -14.15 21.55
CA ILE A 423 2.30 -14.21 22.96
C ILE A 423 3.32 -13.14 23.39
N ALA A 424 3.06 -12.47 24.49
CA ALA A 424 3.94 -11.50 25.11
C ALA A 424 4.35 -11.94 26.51
N THR A 425 5.50 -11.48 26.98
CA THR A 425 6.04 -11.73 28.31
C THR A 425 6.55 -10.41 28.90
N ASP A 426 6.88 -10.41 30.19
CA ASP A 426 7.51 -9.23 30.84
C ASP A 426 8.84 -8.85 30.18
N GLU A 427 9.59 -9.82 29.63
CA GLU A 427 10.82 -9.60 28.89
C GLU A 427 10.57 -9.08 27.48
N HIS A 428 9.50 -9.56 26.83
CA HIS A 428 9.08 -9.16 25.47
C HIS A 428 7.64 -8.61 25.48
N PRO A 429 7.42 -7.39 25.98
CA PRO A 429 6.08 -6.82 26.14
C PRO A 429 5.40 -6.48 24.80
N LEU A 430 6.17 -6.36 23.72
CA LEU A 430 5.65 -6.17 22.37
C LEU A 430 5.45 -7.49 21.61
N GLY A 431 5.74 -8.64 22.26
CA GLY A 431 5.62 -9.99 21.70
C GLY A 431 6.96 -10.72 21.68
N VAL A 432 6.92 -12.03 21.96
CA VAL A 432 8.09 -12.91 21.86
C VAL A 432 8.52 -13.09 20.40
N PHE A 433 7.54 -13.18 19.50
CA PHE A 433 7.75 -13.33 18.05
C PHE A 433 7.48 -11.99 17.32
N HIS A 434 8.20 -10.95 17.74
CA HIS A 434 8.11 -9.58 17.29
C HIS A 434 9.52 -8.99 17.24
N PRO A 435 9.82 -7.96 16.41
CA PRO A 435 11.14 -7.32 16.41
C PRO A 435 11.61 -6.96 17.82
N HIS A 436 12.76 -7.45 18.23
CA HIS A 436 13.34 -7.19 19.55
C HIS A 436 13.98 -5.80 19.62
N ALA A 437 14.23 -5.35 20.85
CA ALA A 437 14.60 -3.96 21.14
C ALA A 437 15.88 -3.48 20.44
N GLU A 438 16.85 -4.38 20.22
CA GLU A 438 18.11 -4.09 19.52
C GLU A 438 17.90 -3.62 18.07
N TRP A 439 16.82 -4.06 17.41
CA TRP A 439 16.51 -3.71 16.01
C TRP A 439 15.57 -2.49 15.87
N HIS A 440 15.05 -1.96 16.98
CA HIS A 440 14.05 -0.88 16.97
C HIS A 440 14.57 0.43 16.36
N HIS A 441 15.88 0.61 16.30
CA HIS A 441 16.49 1.75 15.63
C HIS A 441 16.20 1.76 14.12
N ILE A 442 15.96 0.58 13.49
CA ILE A 442 15.57 0.43 12.09
C ILE A 442 14.08 0.11 11.98
N LYS A 443 13.60 -0.94 12.70
CA LYS A 443 12.22 -1.43 12.59
C LYS A 443 11.66 -1.83 13.94
N LYS A 444 10.61 -1.13 14.37
CA LYS A 444 9.93 -1.36 15.65
C LYS A 444 8.49 -1.86 15.48
N GLU A 445 7.86 -1.55 14.34
CA GLU A 445 6.47 -1.85 14.08
C GLU A 445 6.23 -3.34 13.86
N ASN A 446 4.98 -3.76 14.02
CA ASN A 446 4.55 -5.14 13.74
C ASN A 446 4.94 -5.57 12.32
N ILE A 447 5.29 -6.84 12.17
CA ILE A 447 5.57 -7.46 10.87
C ILE A 447 4.24 -7.93 10.27
N GLY A 448 3.73 -7.15 9.33
CA GLY A 448 2.49 -7.42 8.60
C GLY A 448 2.71 -8.27 7.35
N LEU A 449 1.63 -8.51 6.59
CA LEU A 449 1.60 -9.36 5.40
C LEU A 449 2.75 -9.11 4.42
N ILE A 450 3.00 -7.85 4.05
CA ILE A 450 3.99 -7.49 3.04
C ILE A 450 5.40 -7.77 3.54
N GLU A 451 5.67 -7.45 4.80
CA GLU A 451 6.98 -7.64 5.43
C GLU A 451 7.28 -9.12 5.67
N VAL A 452 6.27 -9.92 6.01
CA VAL A 452 6.37 -11.40 6.07
C VAL A 452 6.92 -11.96 4.75
N MET A 453 6.54 -11.35 3.63
CA MET A 453 6.98 -11.78 2.29
C MET A 453 8.35 -11.24 1.88
N GLY A 454 9.00 -10.41 2.73
CA GLY A 454 10.39 -9.97 2.53
C GLY A 454 10.57 -8.56 1.94
N LEU A 455 9.52 -7.73 1.92
CA LEU A 455 9.62 -6.31 1.59
C LEU A 455 9.52 -5.47 2.87
N ALA A 456 10.64 -4.90 3.30
CA ALA A 456 10.68 -3.95 4.41
C ALA A 456 10.02 -2.63 4.03
N ILE A 457 9.12 -2.16 4.88
CA ILE A 457 8.52 -0.81 4.79
C ILE A 457 9.04 -0.01 5.97
N LEU A 458 10.04 0.84 5.71
CA LEU A 458 10.77 1.58 6.73
C LEU A 458 10.31 3.04 6.80
N PRO A 459 10.39 3.68 7.98
CA PRO A 459 9.91 5.04 8.20
C PRO A 459 10.80 6.11 7.56
N PRO A 460 10.23 7.27 7.15
CA PRO A 460 10.95 8.40 6.52
C PRO A 460 12.11 8.94 7.34
N ARG A 461 12.04 8.89 8.69
CA ARG A 461 13.11 9.38 9.59
C ARG A 461 14.50 8.80 9.25
N LEU A 462 14.53 7.57 8.75
CA LEU A 462 15.79 6.88 8.42
C LEU A 462 16.58 7.57 7.31
N VAL A 463 15.99 8.43 6.49
CA VAL A 463 16.75 9.19 5.48
C VAL A 463 17.74 10.13 6.16
N GLU A 464 17.27 10.89 7.15
CA GLU A 464 18.07 11.85 7.89
C GLU A 464 19.03 11.15 8.87
N GLU A 465 18.51 10.18 9.63
CA GLU A 465 19.26 9.43 10.63
C GLU A 465 20.43 8.64 10.00
N LEU A 466 20.20 7.90 8.91
CA LEU A 466 21.26 7.16 8.21
C LEU A 466 22.25 8.09 7.48
N GLY A 467 21.78 9.27 7.05
CA GLY A 467 22.64 10.34 6.54
C GLY A 467 23.65 10.81 7.60
N ALA A 468 23.17 11.09 8.81
CA ALA A 468 24.00 11.47 9.95
C ALA A 468 24.95 10.34 10.38
N VAL A 469 24.47 9.09 10.45
CA VAL A 469 25.33 7.91 10.68
C VAL A 469 26.49 7.87 9.67
N ARG A 470 26.19 8.06 8.38
CA ARG A 470 27.22 8.07 7.34
C ARG A 470 28.29 9.16 7.58
N GLU A 471 27.88 10.36 7.98
CA GLU A 471 28.80 11.46 8.26
C GLU A 471 29.73 11.13 9.44
N HIS A 472 29.21 10.62 10.55
CA HIS A 472 30.00 10.18 11.71
C HIS A 472 30.99 9.05 11.37
N LEU A 473 30.53 8.04 10.60
CA LEU A 473 31.38 6.93 10.17
C LEU A 473 32.54 7.42 9.29
N LEU A 474 32.31 8.37 8.38
CA LEU A 474 33.36 8.95 7.53
C LEU A 474 34.30 9.86 8.29
N ALA A 475 33.84 10.50 9.37
CA ALA A 475 34.71 11.29 10.27
C ALA A 475 35.60 10.40 11.16
N GLY A 476 35.26 9.12 11.30
CA GLY A 476 35.92 8.20 12.21
C GLY A 476 35.59 8.45 13.69
N ASP A 477 34.38 8.97 13.93
CA ASP A 477 33.88 9.27 15.27
C ASP A 477 33.63 7.99 16.07
N ASP A 478 33.81 8.09 17.39
CA ASP A 478 33.57 6.98 18.32
C ASP A 478 32.10 6.87 18.74
N VAL A 479 31.76 5.81 19.46
CA VAL A 479 30.39 5.56 19.97
C VAL A 479 29.85 6.73 20.79
N ALA A 480 30.68 7.39 21.58
CA ALA A 480 30.27 8.50 22.43
C ALA A 480 29.83 9.72 21.62
N ALA A 481 30.47 9.96 20.47
CA ALA A 481 30.07 11.02 19.54
C ALA A 481 28.71 10.69 18.88
N LEU A 482 28.50 9.43 18.46
CA LEU A 482 27.23 8.96 17.91
C LEU A 482 26.10 9.03 18.94
N GLU A 483 26.33 8.69 20.21
CA GLU A 483 25.35 8.79 21.29
C GLU A 483 25.00 10.25 21.65
N ALA A 484 25.92 11.19 21.41
CA ALA A 484 25.70 12.60 21.69
C ALA A 484 24.84 13.32 20.64
N ASP A 485 24.75 12.79 19.43
CA ASP A 485 23.90 13.32 18.36
C ASP A 485 22.50 12.68 18.43
N PRO A 486 21.42 13.47 18.60
CA PRO A 486 20.05 12.96 18.64
C PRO A 486 19.64 12.14 17.40
N LEU A 487 20.21 12.39 16.23
CA LEU A 487 19.91 11.66 15.00
C LEU A 487 20.56 10.27 14.97
N THR A 488 21.67 10.08 15.66
CA THR A 488 22.44 8.83 15.61
C THR A 488 22.43 8.04 16.91
N ALA A 489 21.97 8.64 18.01
CA ALA A 489 22.00 8.01 19.33
C ALA A 489 21.38 6.61 19.37
N SER A 490 20.25 6.40 18.69
CA SER A 490 19.60 5.09 18.62
C SER A 490 20.35 4.07 17.75
N HIS A 491 21.24 4.53 16.88
CA HIS A 491 22.03 3.72 15.95
C HIS A 491 23.47 3.50 16.42
N ALA A 492 23.90 4.13 17.53
CA ALA A 492 25.31 4.27 17.89
C ALA A 492 26.05 2.93 18.00
N THR A 493 25.47 1.95 18.70
CA THR A 493 26.07 0.61 18.84
C THR A 493 26.19 -0.09 17.49
N TRP A 494 25.11 -0.14 16.72
CA TRP A 494 25.09 -0.75 15.38
C TRP A 494 26.07 -0.07 14.41
N ALA A 495 26.16 1.26 14.41
CA ALA A 495 27.07 2.00 13.57
C ALA A 495 28.55 1.70 13.90
N ALA A 496 28.87 1.56 15.19
CA ALA A 496 30.22 1.18 15.62
C ALA A 496 30.57 -0.27 15.23
N GLU A 497 29.64 -1.20 15.36
CA GLU A 497 29.81 -2.59 14.91
C GLU A 497 30.03 -2.63 13.38
N LEU A 498 29.24 -1.85 12.63
CA LEU A 498 29.37 -1.74 11.18
C LEU A 498 30.76 -1.19 10.78
N ALA A 499 31.25 -0.13 11.45
CA ALA A 499 32.56 0.41 11.23
C ALA A 499 33.70 -0.60 11.54
N ALA A 500 33.51 -1.38 12.60
CA ALA A 500 34.48 -2.41 12.99
C ALA A 500 34.54 -3.58 11.99
N ALA A 501 33.38 -3.95 11.43
CA ALA A 501 33.26 -5.00 10.41
C ALA A 501 33.79 -4.56 9.04
N HIS A 502 33.80 -3.25 8.75
CA HIS A 502 34.18 -2.67 7.46
C HIS A 502 35.34 -1.67 7.56
N PRO A 503 36.59 -2.13 7.84
CA PRO A 503 37.76 -1.25 7.91
C PRO A 503 38.08 -0.54 6.58
N GLU A 504 37.53 -1.02 5.46
CA GLU A 504 37.59 -0.41 4.13
C GLU A 504 36.60 0.73 3.91
N LEU A 505 35.78 1.08 4.91
CA LEU A 505 34.75 2.11 4.80
C LEU A 505 35.35 3.44 4.34
N SER A 506 34.75 4.03 3.33
CA SER A 506 35.20 5.24 2.65
C SER A 506 33.99 6.02 2.08
N ALA A 507 34.23 7.22 1.58
CA ALA A 507 33.21 8.04 0.97
C ALA A 507 32.53 7.35 -0.25
N ASP A 508 33.24 6.46 -0.93
CA ASP A 508 32.76 5.79 -2.13
C ASP A 508 31.82 4.60 -1.83
N ASN A 509 32.00 3.91 -0.69
CA ASN A 509 31.26 2.68 -0.36
C ASN A 509 30.38 2.76 0.90
N ALA A 510 30.51 3.82 1.72
CA ALA A 510 29.77 3.95 2.98
C ALA A 510 28.23 3.80 2.80
N GLY A 511 27.67 4.34 1.71
CA GLY A 511 26.25 4.23 1.42
C GLY A 511 25.80 2.79 1.13
N GLU A 512 26.64 1.99 0.47
CA GLU A 512 26.36 0.57 0.18
C GLU A 512 26.47 -0.28 1.46
N ILE A 513 27.50 -0.04 2.27
CA ILE A 513 27.71 -0.71 3.55
C ILE A 513 26.53 -0.46 4.49
N ILE A 514 26.08 0.80 4.64
CA ILE A 514 24.92 1.14 5.46
C ILE A 514 23.64 0.45 4.95
N ARG A 515 23.39 0.46 3.63
CA ARG A 515 22.21 -0.22 3.06
C ARG A 515 22.25 -1.73 3.28
N ALA A 516 23.42 -2.35 3.13
CA ALA A 516 23.60 -3.77 3.44
C ALA A 516 23.29 -4.05 4.92
N GLY A 517 23.84 -3.24 5.84
CA GLY A 517 23.58 -3.38 7.27
C GLY A 517 22.09 -3.18 7.65
N VAL A 518 21.39 -2.24 7.01
CA VAL A 518 19.94 -2.08 7.19
C VAL A 518 19.19 -3.35 6.74
N GLY A 519 19.60 -3.95 5.62
CA GLY A 519 19.01 -5.20 5.13
C GLY A 519 19.28 -6.40 6.05
N GLU A 520 20.49 -6.47 6.65
CA GLU A 520 20.82 -7.48 7.67
C GLU A 520 19.95 -7.32 8.91
N VAL A 521 19.78 -6.08 9.41
CA VAL A 521 18.86 -5.81 10.54
C VAL A 521 17.45 -6.25 10.21
N PHE A 522 16.96 -5.99 8.98
CA PHE A 522 15.64 -6.48 8.59
C PHE A 522 15.57 -8.01 8.51
N GLY A 523 16.64 -8.68 8.10
CA GLY A 523 16.78 -10.14 8.18
C GLY A 523 16.58 -10.65 9.61
N HIS A 524 17.25 -10.05 10.61
CA HIS A 524 17.08 -10.38 12.03
C HIS A 524 15.67 -10.07 12.55
N VAL A 525 15.07 -8.97 12.11
CA VAL A 525 13.67 -8.64 12.42
C VAL A 525 12.71 -9.75 11.95
N LEU A 526 12.96 -10.32 10.77
CA LEU A 526 12.16 -11.45 10.28
C LEU A 526 12.45 -12.75 11.05
N GLU A 527 13.69 -12.98 11.47
CA GLU A 527 14.08 -14.10 12.34
C GLU A 527 13.37 -14.01 13.69
N ASP A 528 13.31 -12.82 14.29
CA ASP A 528 12.57 -12.59 15.54
C ASP A 528 11.08 -12.90 15.40
N ALA A 529 10.49 -12.55 14.25
CA ALA A 529 9.09 -12.82 13.97
C ALA A 529 8.79 -14.31 13.67
N GLY A 530 9.82 -15.12 13.41
CA GLY A 530 9.70 -16.57 13.15
C GLY A 530 9.42 -17.35 14.43
N VAL A 531 8.41 -18.22 14.43
CA VAL A 531 8.02 -19.02 15.60
C VAL A 531 8.95 -20.19 15.85
N TYR A 532 9.49 -20.80 14.79
CA TYR A 532 10.54 -21.82 14.86
C TYR A 532 11.84 -21.22 14.34
N LYS A 533 12.82 -21.03 15.24
CA LYS A 533 14.14 -20.50 14.87
C LYS A 533 14.94 -21.52 14.05
N TRP A 534 15.91 -21.04 13.30
CA TRP A 534 16.77 -21.88 12.44
C TRP A 534 17.96 -22.48 13.21
N ASP A 535 17.73 -22.86 14.45
CA ASP A 535 18.65 -23.63 15.30
C ASP A 535 18.13 -25.08 15.49
N ASP A 536 18.91 -25.91 16.17
CA ASP A 536 18.56 -27.31 16.41
C ASP A 536 17.25 -27.46 17.21
N ALA A 537 16.98 -26.57 18.16
CA ALA A 537 15.79 -26.61 18.99
C ALA A 537 14.53 -26.23 18.19
N GLY A 538 14.62 -25.13 17.41
CA GLY A 538 13.53 -24.67 16.56
C GLY A 538 13.19 -25.67 15.46
N ARG A 539 14.22 -26.24 14.79
CA ARG A 539 14.01 -27.29 13.78
C ARG A 539 13.36 -28.54 14.37
N ALA A 540 13.82 -29.00 15.55
CA ALA A 540 13.19 -30.11 16.24
C ALA A 540 11.74 -29.80 16.65
N GLY A 541 11.44 -28.55 17.04
CA GLY A 541 10.09 -28.08 17.32
C GLY A 541 9.19 -28.10 16.09
N LEU A 542 9.67 -27.56 14.98
CA LEU A 542 8.95 -27.60 13.71
C LEU A 542 8.61 -29.05 13.31
N HIS A 543 9.57 -29.98 13.39
CA HIS A 543 9.31 -31.38 13.07
C HIS A 543 8.28 -32.02 14.01
N ARG A 544 8.24 -31.64 15.32
CA ARG A 544 7.16 -32.09 16.22
C ARG A 544 5.80 -31.58 15.77
N PHE A 545 5.72 -30.32 15.34
CA PHE A 545 4.49 -29.74 14.80
C PHE A 545 4.06 -30.45 13.51
N LEU A 546 4.97 -30.61 12.55
CA LEU A 546 4.67 -31.31 11.29
C LEU A 546 4.20 -32.76 11.50
N ALA A 547 4.75 -33.44 12.53
CA ALA A 547 4.33 -34.79 12.90
C ALA A 547 2.94 -34.86 13.56
N ALA A 548 2.39 -33.73 13.98
CA ALA A 548 1.04 -33.63 14.56
C ALA A 548 -0.04 -33.27 13.51
N LEU A 549 0.38 -32.91 12.29
CA LEU A 549 -0.53 -32.68 11.15
C LEU A 549 -1.04 -34.02 10.60
#